data_28a16fdaa3e2af46c64297792b7ea379
#
_entry.id   28a16fdaa3e2af46c64297792b7ea379
#
_cell.length_a   1.000
_cell.length_b   1.000
_cell.length_c   1.000
_cell.angle_alpha   90.00
_cell.angle_beta   90.00
_cell.angle_gamma   90.00
#
_symmetry.space_group_name_H-M   'P 1'
#
loop_
_entity.id
_entity.type
_entity.pdbx_description
1 polymer ?
#
loop_
_entity_poly.entity_id
_entity_poly.type
_entity_poly.pdbx_seq_one_letter_code
_entity_poly.pdbx_strand_id
1 'polypeptide(L)'
;MNPDAVFERNYALVEPHTLLMKAQVRSIFDRLLEVRQLPGDCIEFGGFRGGLSFFLGLCIRDLGLAKRVTMLDSFQGMPQTDAAIDGPFRRGMMASDLQAVLGLRAALGLEALVEVRAGWFDDSLGQMPPAAQFCLAHLDADVYGSTKTALRYLLPRLVPGGAVVLDDCLFHGATGVILAAEEVLGRDLHLHLGPKTQAFLFPKGDPRHDRPAPVWRSLGGRRYDLADLMARAEYIELLAWEEAFYREHAQWYRDYLQLVSGRPDPSEDSYRITNHIGRIRRR
;
A
#
# COMPACT_ATOMS: atom_id res chain seq x y z
N MET A 1 -2.54 23.10 -16.02
CA MET A 1 -3.79 22.84 -15.25
C MET A 1 -3.44 22.86 -13.77
N ASN A 2 -4.32 23.37 -12.90
CA ASN A 2 -4.07 23.37 -11.44
C ASN A 2 -4.09 21.91 -10.92
N PRO A 3 -3.01 21.41 -10.30
CA PRO A 3 -2.96 20.03 -9.79
C PRO A 3 -4.06 19.70 -8.80
N ASP A 4 -4.44 20.62 -7.93
CA ASP A 4 -5.50 20.36 -6.93
C ASP A 4 -6.86 20.16 -7.60
N ALA A 5 -7.18 20.95 -8.64
CA ALA A 5 -8.40 20.75 -9.40
C ALA A 5 -8.40 19.42 -10.19
N VAL A 6 -7.24 18.97 -10.66
CA VAL A 6 -7.07 17.65 -11.29
C VAL A 6 -7.31 16.55 -10.26
N PHE A 7 -6.73 16.67 -9.08
CA PHE A 7 -6.92 15.72 -7.99
C PHE A 7 -8.39 15.56 -7.62
N GLU A 8 -9.06 16.66 -7.27
CA GLU A 8 -10.44 16.63 -6.77
C GLU A 8 -11.41 16.04 -7.81
N ARG A 9 -11.30 16.46 -9.07
CA ARG A 9 -12.15 15.94 -10.15
C ARG A 9 -11.94 14.45 -10.35
N ASN A 10 -10.70 13.99 -10.41
CA ASN A 10 -10.39 12.61 -10.73
C ASN A 10 -10.62 11.68 -9.54
N TYR A 11 -10.39 12.14 -8.31
CA TYR A 11 -10.70 11.38 -7.11
C TYR A 11 -12.21 11.09 -7.02
N ALA A 12 -13.06 12.07 -7.26
CA ALA A 12 -14.51 11.87 -7.25
C ALA A 12 -15.02 10.78 -8.21
N LEU A 13 -14.30 10.54 -9.33
CA LEU A 13 -14.65 9.49 -10.29
C LEU A 13 -14.28 8.09 -9.80
N VAL A 14 -13.25 7.96 -8.98
CA VAL A 14 -12.70 6.67 -8.57
C VAL A 14 -12.98 6.31 -7.11
N GLU A 15 -13.43 7.26 -6.30
CA GLU A 15 -13.73 7.05 -4.87
C GLU A 15 -14.59 5.80 -4.60
N PRO A 16 -15.64 5.48 -5.39
CA PRO A 16 -16.43 4.26 -5.17
C PRO A 16 -15.67 2.95 -5.50
N HIS A 17 -14.50 3.04 -6.10
CA HIS A 17 -13.72 1.91 -6.62
C HIS A 17 -12.40 1.69 -5.87
N THR A 18 -12.12 2.45 -4.81
CA THR A 18 -10.94 2.29 -3.96
C THR A 18 -11.32 2.15 -2.50
N LEU A 19 -10.49 1.44 -1.74
CA LEU A 19 -10.55 1.40 -0.27
C LEU A 19 -9.60 2.42 0.36
N LEU A 20 -8.72 3.01 -0.44
CA LEU A 20 -7.82 4.05 0.03
C LEU A 20 -8.57 5.32 0.41
N MET A 21 -8.24 5.87 1.54
CA MET A 21 -8.77 7.16 1.95
C MET A 21 -8.23 8.28 1.07
N LYS A 22 -8.97 9.38 0.97
CA LYS A 22 -8.59 10.56 0.17
C LYS A 22 -7.17 11.05 0.47
N ALA A 23 -6.77 11.04 1.75
CA ALA A 23 -5.42 11.44 2.16
C ALA A 23 -4.33 10.51 1.63
N GLN A 24 -4.59 9.19 1.57
CA GLN A 24 -3.68 8.21 1.00
C GLN A 24 -3.53 8.40 -0.51
N VAL A 25 -4.65 8.55 -1.24
CA VAL A 25 -4.62 8.83 -2.68
C VAL A 25 -3.93 10.17 -2.97
N ARG A 26 -4.16 11.20 -2.11
CA ARG A 26 -3.49 12.49 -2.23
C ARG A 26 -1.98 12.37 -2.07
N SER A 27 -1.50 11.61 -1.12
CA SER A 27 -0.07 11.41 -0.91
C SER A 27 0.60 10.73 -2.11
N ILE A 28 -0.08 9.76 -2.73
CA ILE A 28 0.41 9.09 -3.95
C ILE A 28 0.42 10.07 -5.13
N PHE A 29 -0.61 10.91 -5.24
CA PHE A 29 -0.63 11.97 -6.25
C PHE A 29 0.51 12.98 -6.09
N ASP A 30 0.82 13.39 -4.86
CA ASP A 30 1.95 14.26 -4.59
C ASP A 30 3.29 13.60 -5.00
N ARG A 31 3.44 12.29 -4.78
CA ARG A 31 4.60 11.51 -5.30
C ARG A 31 4.60 11.49 -6.83
N LEU A 32 3.45 11.30 -7.49
CA LEU A 32 3.37 11.38 -8.95
C LEU A 32 3.87 12.75 -9.46
N LEU A 33 3.47 13.84 -8.81
CA LEU A 33 3.93 15.18 -9.18
C LEU A 33 5.43 15.37 -8.97
N GLU A 34 6.02 14.78 -7.94
CA GLU A 34 7.47 14.83 -7.70
C GLU A 34 8.25 14.09 -8.79
N VAL A 35 7.78 12.91 -9.18
CA VAL A 35 8.49 12.04 -10.14
C VAL A 35 8.06 12.27 -11.59
N ARG A 36 7.17 13.24 -11.88
CA ARG A 36 6.55 13.43 -13.19
C ARG A 36 7.53 13.62 -14.35
N GLN A 37 8.71 14.15 -14.08
CA GLN A 37 9.77 14.39 -15.08
C GLN A 37 10.79 13.24 -15.17
N LEU A 38 10.75 12.27 -14.26
CA LEU A 38 11.65 11.13 -14.31
C LEU A 38 11.25 10.18 -15.44
N PRO A 39 12.20 9.43 -16.02
CA PRO A 39 11.86 8.33 -16.92
C PRO A 39 11.10 7.23 -16.16
N GLY A 40 10.52 6.29 -16.91
CA GLY A 40 9.77 5.16 -16.34
C GLY A 40 8.31 5.47 -16.08
N ASP A 41 7.56 4.40 -15.89
CA ASP A 41 6.11 4.39 -15.73
C ASP A 41 5.71 4.25 -14.26
N CYS A 42 4.40 4.18 -14.02
CA CYS A 42 3.83 3.87 -12.70
C CYS A 42 3.42 2.39 -12.65
N ILE A 43 3.52 1.79 -11.48
CA ILE A 43 3.04 0.41 -11.25
C ILE A 43 2.30 0.32 -9.92
N GLU A 44 1.22 -0.46 -9.92
CA GLU A 44 0.46 -0.80 -8.72
C GLU A 44 0.41 -2.33 -8.56
N PHE A 45 0.75 -2.80 -7.38
CA PHE A 45 0.63 -4.20 -6.96
C PHE A 45 -0.55 -4.31 -6.00
N GLY A 46 -1.62 -5.01 -6.41
CA GLY A 46 -2.88 -5.07 -5.68
C GLY A 46 -3.84 -3.95 -6.10
N GLY A 47 -4.33 -4.02 -7.34
CA GLY A 47 -5.19 -2.96 -7.86
C GLY A 47 -6.66 -3.09 -7.51
N PHE A 48 -7.10 -4.25 -6.97
CA PHE A 48 -8.45 -4.53 -6.54
C PHE A 48 -9.52 -4.15 -7.58
N ARG A 49 -10.28 -3.07 -7.36
CA ARG A 49 -11.30 -2.56 -8.30
C ARG A 49 -10.77 -1.49 -9.27
N GLY A 50 -9.46 -1.26 -9.28
CA GLY A 50 -8.80 -0.33 -10.19
C GLY A 50 -8.80 1.13 -9.76
N GLY A 51 -9.33 1.45 -8.58
CA GLY A 51 -9.53 2.84 -8.16
C GLY A 51 -8.29 3.71 -8.26
N LEU A 52 -7.16 3.30 -7.65
CA LEU A 52 -5.93 4.09 -7.70
C LEU A 52 -5.26 4.05 -9.08
N SER A 53 -5.16 2.88 -9.73
CA SER A 53 -4.58 2.79 -11.07
C SER A 53 -5.32 3.68 -12.07
N PHE A 54 -6.65 3.73 -12.01
CA PHE A 54 -7.45 4.59 -12.88
C PHE A 54 -7.34 6.05 -12.49
N PHE A 55 -7.27 6.37 -11.19
CA PHE A 55 -6.97 7.72 -10.73
C PHE A 55 -5.63 8.23 -11.31
N LEU A 56 -4.57 7.42 -11.21
CA LEU A 56 -3.26 7.77 -11.77
C LEU A 56 -3.34 7.95 -13.29
N GLY A 57 -4.04 7.06 -14.01
CA GLY A 57 -4.27 7.16 -15.45
C GLY A 57 -5.00 8.44 -15.86
N LEU A 58 -6.05 8.83 -15.13
CA LEU A 58 -6.78 10.08 -15.31
C LEU A 58 -5.86 11.29 -15.07
N CYS A 59 -5.08 11.28 -13.99
CA CYS A 59 -4.14 12.36 -13.67
C CYS A 59 -3.03 12.48 -14.72
N ILE A 60 -2.48 11.36 -15.18
CA ILE A 60 -1.48 11.32 -16.25
C ILE A 60 -2.03 11.95 -17.52
N ARG A 61 -3.25 11.58 -17.92
CA ARG A 61 -3.95 12.17 -19.08
C ARG A 61 -4.13 13.68 -18.93
N ASP A 62 -4.69 14.09 -17.82
CA ASP A 62 -5.11 15.48 -17.61
C ASP A 62 -3.93 16.43 -17.39
N LEU A 63 -2.82 15.92 -16.88
CA LEU A 63 -1.55 16.66 -16.72
C LEU A 63 -0.66 16.56 -17.96
N GLY A 64 -1.03 15.77 -18.97
CA GLY A 64 -0.24 15.58 -20.19
C GLY A 64 1.11 14.90 -19.93
N LEU A 65 1.17 13.96 -18.98
CA LEU A 65 2.42 13.28 -18.63
C LEU A 65 2.71 12.14 -19.61
N ALA A 66 3.98 12.01 -20.01
CA ALA A 66 4.45 10.90 -20.86
C ALA A 66 4.70 9.64 -20.02
N LYS A 67 3.64 9.09 -19.43
CA LYS A 67 3.68 7.92 -18.53
C LYS A 67 2.48 7.03 -18.76
N ARG A 68 2.62 5.77 -18.30
CA ARG A 68 1.56 4.77 -18.23
C ARG A 68 1.48 4.20 -16.82
N VAL A 69 0.41 3.46 -16.57
CA VAL A 69 0.21 2.71 -15.32
C VAL A 69 0.08 1.23 -15.66
N THR A 70 0.82 0.39 -14.97
CA THR A 70 0.59 -1.06 -14.94
C THR A 70 -0.08 -1.43 -13.62
N MET A 71 -1.28 -1.97 -13.71
CA MET A 71 -2.04 -2.51 -12.59
C MET A 71 -1.89 -4.02 -12.56
N LEU A 72 -1.45 -4.56 -11.45
CA LEU A 72 -1.32 -6.01 -11.21
C LEU A 72 -2.30 -6.44 -10.12
N ASP A 73 -3.10 -7.44 -10.39
CA ASP A 73 -4.00 -8.06 -9.40
C ASP A 73 -4.31 -9.50 -9.81
N SER A 74 -4.53 -10.38 -8.84
CA SER A 74 -4.97 -11.75 -9.10
C SER A 74 -6.42 -11.82 -9.53
N PHE A 75 -7.24 -10.86 -9.09
CA PHE A 75 -8.71 -10.85 -9.12
C PHE A 75 -9.35 -12.05 -8.39
N GLN A 76 -8.53 -12.89 -7.79
CA GLN A 76 -8.92 -14.05 -6.99
C GLN A 76 -8.80 -13.79 -5.49
N GLY A 77 -8.43 -12.56 -5.12
CA GLY A 77 -8.18 -12.14 -3.75
C GLY A 77 -6.80 -12.53 -3.25
N MET A 78 -6.65 -12.66 -1.93
CA MET A 78 -5.38 -13.01 -1.29
C MET A 78 -4.92 -14.43 -1.65
N PRO A 79 -3.61 -14.66 -1.78
CA PRO A 79 -3.04 -16.01 -1.93
C PRO A 79 -3.19 -16.82 -0.63
N GLN A 80 -2.53 -17.95 -0.54
CA GLN A 80 -2.36 -18.67 0.73
C GLN A 80 -1.57 -17.79 1.69
N THR A 81 -2.11 -17.58 2.91
CA THR A 81 -1.56 -16.70 3.95
C THR A 81 -1.08 -17.51 5.15
N ASP A 82 -0.17 -16.93 5.92
CA ASP A 82 0.22 -17.42 7.25
C ASP A 82 -0.38 -16.50 8.31
N ALA A 83 -1.33 -17.01 9.09
CA ALA A 83 -2.02 -16.22 10.11
C ALA A 83 -1.09 -15.62 11.18
N ALA A 84 0.08 -16.21 11.41
CA ALA A 84 1.06 -15.70 12.36
C ALA A 84 1.82 -14.47 11.85
N ILE A 85 1.87 -14.31 10.52
CA ILE A 85 2.60 -13.24 9.83
C ILE A 85 1.63 -12.25 9.17
N ASP A 86 0.62 -12.78 8.48
CA ASP A 86 -0.30 -12.00 7.65
C ASP A 86 -1.58 -11.58 8.39
N GLY A 87 -1.64 -11.84 9.68
CA GLY A 87 -2.73 -11.36 10.53
C GLY A 87 -4.11 -11.88 10.08
N PRO A 88 -5.07 -10.98 9.81
CA PRO A 88 -6.45 -11.36 9.51
C PRO A 88 -6.66 -11.86 8.07
N PHE A 89 -5.69 -11.66 7.20
CA PHE A 89 -5.84 -11.97 5.79
C PHE A 89 -5.92 -13.48 5.55
N ARG A 90 -6.84 -13.87 4.69
CA ARG A 90 -7.09 -15.27 4.33
C ARG A 90 -7.18 -15.39 2.81
N ARG A 91 -6.87 -16.57 2.31
CA ARG A 91 -7.04 -16.89 0.90
C ARG A 91 -8.43 -16.50 0.38
N GLY A 92 -8.47 -15.79 -0.74
CA GLY A 92 -9.69 -15.37 -1.41
C GLY A 92 -10.32 -14.08 -0.87
N MET A 93 -9.82 -13.51 0.23
CA MET A 93 -10.24 -12.15 0.65
C MET A 93 -9.81 -11.12 -0.38
N MET A 94 -10.55 -10.01 -0.48
CA MET A 94 -10.30 -8.92 -1.43
C MET A 94 -10.36 -9.36 -2.91
N ALA A 95 -11.13 -10.42 -3.23
CA ALA A 95 -11.39 -10.76 -4.63
C ALA A 95 -12.22 -9.66 -5.32
N SER A 96 -11.96 -9.45 -6.59
CA SER A 96 -12.69 -8.45 -7.39
C SER A 96 -13.03 -8.99 -8.78
N ASP A 97 -13.99 -8.37 -9.45
CA ASP A 97 -14.45 -8.80 -10.78
C ASP A 97 -13.61 -8.14 -11.86
N LEU A 98 -12.76 -8.91 -12.53
CA LEU A 98 -11.93 -8.45 -13.65
C LEU A 98 -12.76 -7.80 -14.76
N GLN A 99 -13.94 -8.36 -15.10
CA GLN A 99 -14.76 -7.80 -16.19
C GLN A 99 -15.34 -6.44 -15.81
N ALA A 100 -15.75 -6.27 -14.56
CA ALA A 100 -16.18 -4.98 -14.04
C ALA A 100 -15.03 -3.95 -14.06
N VAL A 101 -13.81 -4.36 -13.71
CA VAL A 101 -12.61 -3.51 -13.75
C VAL A 101 -12.27 -3.11 -15.19
N LEU A 102 -12.29 -4.03 -16.13
CA LEU A 102 -12.05 -3.73 -17.55
C LEU A 102 -13.14 -2.82 -18.14
N GLY A 103 -14.40 -3.03 -17.76
CA GLY A 103 -15.52 -2.17 -18.13
C GLY A 103 -15.37 -0.74 -17.61
N LEU A 104 -14.95 -0.57 -16.36
CA LEU A 104 -14.68 0.76 -15.78
C LEU A 104 -13.51 1.45 -16.49
N ARG A 105 -12.40 0.72 -16.75
CA ARG A 105 -11.28 1.26 -17.52
C ARG A 105 -11.72 1.80 -18.89
N ALA A 106 -12.54 1.03 -19.62
CA ALA A 106 -13.08 1.45 -20.91
C ALA A 106 -14.02 2.64 -20.79
N ALA A 107 -14.91 2.66 -19.80
CA ALA A 107 -15.81 3.78 -19.55
C ALA A 107 -15.07 5.10 -19.23
N LEU A 108 -13.86 5.00 -18.63
CA LEU A 108 -12.99 6.16 -18.35
C LEU A 108 -12.06 6.51 -19.53
N GLY A 109 -12.05 5.72 -20.61
CA GLY A 109 -11.17 5.92 -21.78
C GLY A 109 -9.68 5.79 -21.44
N LEU A 110 -9.32 4.79 -20.63
CA LEU A 110 -7.98 4.62 -20.11
C LEU A 110 -7.21 3.44 -20.74
N GLU A 111 -7.71 2.80 -21.78
CA GLU A 111 -7.10 1.59 -22.37
C GLU A 111 -5.68 1.82 -22.88
N ALA A 112 -5.37 3.02 -23.36
CA ALA A 112 -4.03 3.36 -23.82
C ALA A 112 -3.06 3.76 -22.69
N LEU A 113 -3.59 4.08 -21.50
CA LEU A 113 -2.82 4.62 -20.38
C LEU A 113 -2.66 3.65 -19.22
N VAL A 114 -3.65 2.76 -19.01
CA VAL A 114 -3.63 1.79 -17.91
C VAL A 114 -3.69 0.38 -18.46
N GLU A 115 -2.62 -0.37 -18.26
CA GLU A 115 -2.57 -1.78 -18.54
C GLU A 115 -3.02 -2.56 -17.30
N VAL A 116 -4.03 -3.42 -17.44
CA VAL A 116 -4.50 -4.32 -16.38
C VAL A 116 -3.96 -5.72 -16.67
N ARG A 117 -3.17 -6.26 -15.74
CA ARG A 117 -2.60 -7.60 -15.81
C ARG A 117 -3.19 -8.47 -14.72
N ALA A 118 -3.99 -9.45 -15.12
CA ALA A 118 -4.62 -10.41 -14.24
C ALA A 118 -3.67 -11.59 -13.98
N GLY A 119 -3.54 -11.99 -12.72
CA GLY A 119 -2.76 -13.15 -12.30
C GLY A 119 -1.99 -12.90 -11.01
N TRP A 120 -1.52 -13.98 -10.41
CA TRP A 120 -0.61 -13.92 -9.26
C TRP A 120 0.70 -13.24 -9.67
N PHE A 121 1.35 -12.55 -8.75
CA PHE A 121 2.59 -11.81 -9.06
C PHE A 121 3.69 -12.72 -9.61
N ASP A 122 3.82 -13.95 -9.10
CA ASP A 122 4.81 -14.90 -9.58
C ASP A 122 4.64 -15.23 -11.07
N ASP A 123 3.40 -15.22 -11.58
CA ASP A 123 3.10 -15.48 -12.99
C ASP A 123 3.14 -14.20 -13.83
N SER A 124 2.47 -13.14 -13.37
CA SER A 124 2.27 -11.89 -14.11
C SER A 124 3.56 -11.09 -14.30
N LEU A 125 4.45 -11.09 -13.29
CA LEU A 125 5.73 -10.39 -13.36
C LEU A 125 6.71 -11.02 -14.35
N GLY A 126 6.64 -12.32 -14.56
CA GLY A 126 7.43 -13.00 -15.58
C GLY A 126 7.08 -12.59 -17.02
N GLN A 127 5.90 -12.03 -17.22
CA GLN A 127 5.40 -11.56 -18.52
C GLN A 127 5.67 -10.06 -18.77
N MET A 128 6.23 -9.36 -17.79
CA MET A 128 6.57 -7.95 -17.95
C MET A 128 7.77 -7.77 -18.89
N PRO A 129 7.83 -6.65 -19.65
CA PRO A 129 9.00 -6.36 -20.46
C PRO A 129 10.28 -6.37 -19.62
N PRO A 130 11.35 -7.05 -20.03
CA PRO A 130 12.60 -7.10 -19.26
C PRO A 130 13.20 -5.73 -18.96
N ALA A 131 13.02 -4.76 -19.88
CA ALA A 131 13.49 -3.39 -19.74
C ALA A 131 12.51 -2.45 -19.04
N ALA A 132 11.41 -2.96 -18.45
CA ALA A 132 10.45 -2.13 -17.73
C ALA A 132 11.14 -1.38 -16.58
N GLN A 133 10.90 -0.07 -16.51
CA GLN A 133 11.39 0.82 -15.46
C GLN A 133 10.25 1.63 -14.87
N PHE A 134 10.32 1.89 -13.58
CA PHE A 134 9.27 2.59 -12.85
C PHE A 134 9.81 3.80 -12.11
N CYS A 135 9.05 4.89 -12.12
CA CYS A 135 9.35 6.08 -11.33
C CYS A 135 8.45 6.18 -10.09
N LEU A 136 7.28 5.56 -10.13
CA LEU A 136 6.34 5.47 -8.99
C LEU A 136 5.79 4.06 -8.90
N ALA A 137 5.87 3.49 -7.71
CA ALA A 137 5.24 2.23 -7.39
C ALA A 137 4.37 2.35 -6.14
N HIS A 138 3.18 1.76 -6.21
CA HIS A 138 2.31 1.54 -5.07
C HIS A 138 2.21 0.04 -4.80
N LEU A 139 2.58 -0.38 -3.60
CA LEU A 139 2.50 -1.76 -3.14
C LEU A 139 1.40 -1.86 -2.09
N ASP A 140 0.29 -2.43 -2.50
CA ASP A 140 -0.91 -2.69 -1.70
C ASP A 140 -1.24 -4.19 -1.82
N ALA A 141 -0.32 -5.00 -1.28
CA ALA A 141 -0.34 -6.45 -1.43
C ALA A 141 -0.67 -7.18 -0.12
N ASP A 142 -0.85 -6.43 0.97
CA ASP A 142 -1.33 -6.81 2.31
C ASP A 142 -0.54 -7.92 3.01
N VAL A 143 0.02 -8.88 2.29
CA VAL A 143 0.61 -10.10 2.84
C VAL A 143 2.10 -10.22 2.53
N TYR A 144 2.82 -10.88 3.43
CA TYR A 144 4.27 -11.03 3.39
C TYR A 144 4.81 -11.56 2.06
N GLY A 145 4.24 -12.67 1.57
CA GLY A 145 4.73 -13.31 0.34
C GLY A 145 4.60 -12.42 -0.88
N SER A 146 3.42 -11.81 -1.07
CA SER A 146 3.13 -10.91 -2.18
C SER A 146 3.99 -9.64 -2.13
N THR A 147 4.11 -9.01 -0.95
CA THR A 147 4.95 -7.83 -0.76
C THR A 147 6.42 -8.12 -1.06
N LYS A 148 6.92 -9.26 -0.59
CA LYS A 148 8.29 -9.69 -0.85
C LYS A 148 8.57 -9.91 -2.33
N THR A 149 7.67 -10.61 -3.05
CA THR A 149 7.76 -10.81 -4.50
C THR A 149 7.75 -9.48 -5.25
N ALA A 150 6.83 -8.58 -4.89
CA ALA A 150 6.71 -7.25 -5.49
C ALA A 150 7.98 -6.41 -5.29
N LEU A 151 8.51 -6.33 -4.07
CA LEU A 151 9.73 -5.57 -3.76
C LEU A 151 10.95 -6.11 -4.51
N ARG A 152 11.14 -7.43 -4.55
CA ARG A 152 12.26 -8.05 -5.27
C ARG A 152 12.22 -7.77 -6.77
N TYR A 153 11.02 -7.71 -7.34
CA TYR A 153 10.86 -7.36 -8.75
C TYR A 153 11.10 -5.87 -9.00
N LEU A 154 10.55 -5.02 -8.14
CA LEU A 154 10.51 -3.57 -8.33
C LEU A 154 11.85 -2.90 -8.12
N LEU A 155 12.57 -3.22 -7.02
CA LEU A 155 13.75 -2.44 -6.61
C LEU A 155 14.83 -2.34 -7.71
N PRO A 156 15.17 -3.40 -8.47
CA PRO A 156 16.12 -3.30 -9.57
C PRO A 156 15.61 -2.48 -10.77
N ARG A 157 14.31 -2.18 -10.82
CA ARG A 157 13.64 -1.48 -11.92
C ARG A 157 13.19 -0.08 -11.56
N LEU A 158 13.38 0.31 -10.32
CA LEU A 158 13.08 1.67 -9.88
C LEU A 158 14.17 2.62 -10.38
N VAL A 159 13.76 3.66 -11.10
CA VAL A 159 14.70 4.66 -11.60
C VAL A 159 15.29 5.51 -10.46
N PRO A 160 16.51 6.06 -10.62
CA PRO A 160 17.03 7.03 -9.66
C PRO A 160 16.05 8.19 -9.43
N GLY A 161 15.78 8.52 -8.18
CA GLY A 161 14.77 9.52 -7.80
C GLY A 161 13.33 9.02 -7.81
N GLY A 162 13.08 7.77 -8.18
CA GLY A 162 11.77 7.14 -8.09
C GLY A 162 11.30 6.97 -6.64
N ALA A 163 10.02 6.71 -6.45
CA ALA A 163 9.41 6.53 -5.14
C ALA A 163 8.57 5.25 -5.08
N VAL A 164 8.61 4.61 -3.93
CA VAL A 164 7.76 3.48 -3.60
C VAL A 164 6.86 3.87 -2.44
N VAL A 165 5.57 3.62 -2.59
CA VAL A 165 4.58 3.74 -1.52
C VAL A 165 4.23 2.32 -1.09
N LEU A 166 4.52 1.99 0.16
CA LEU A 166 4.08 0.76 0.80
C LEU A 166 2.78 1.08 1.54
N ASP A 167 1.66 0.56 1.07
CA ASP A 167 0.43 0.62 1.83
C ASP A 167 0.48 -0.37 2.99
N ASP A 168 -0.38 -0.21 3.97
CA ASP A 168 -0.49 -1.06 5.16
C ASP A 168 0.81 -1.33 5.95
N CYS A 169 1.89 -0.64 5.63
CA CYS A 169 3.18 -0.80 6.31
C CYS A 169 3.07 -0.55 7.82
N LEU A 170 2.14 0.30 8.23
CA LEU A 170 1.87 0.69 9.61
C LEU A 170 0.58 0.04 10.17
N PHE A 171 -0.07 -0.83 9.40
CA PHE A 171 -1.29 -1.49 9.81
C PHE A 171 -0.97 -2.74 10.63
N HIS A 172 -1.48 -2.82 11.85
CA HIS A 172 -1.22 -3.95 12.75
C HIS A 172 -1.71 -5.29 12.21
N GLY A 173 -2.74 -5.26 11.37
CA GLY A 173 -3.26 -6.44 10.70
C GLY A 173 -2.37 -6.94 9.55
N ALA A 174 -1.47 -6.12 9.03
CA ALA A 174 -0.62 -6.43 7.89
C ALA A 174 0.89 -6.48 8.26
N THR A 175 1.24 -7.07 9.39
CA THR A 175 2.63 -7.19 9.86
C THR A 175 3.55 -7.83 8.81
N GLY A 176 2.99 -8.66 7.94
CA GLY A 176 3.70 -9.28 6.82
C GLY A 176 4.35 -8.27 5.88
N VAL A 177 3.74 -7.09 5.70
CA VAL A 177 4.27 -6.03 4.83
C VAL A 177 5.62 -5.52 5.33
N ILE A 178 5.70 -5.13 6.61
CA ILE A 178 6.96 -4.62 7.19
C ILE A 178 8.03 -5.71 7.29
N LEU A 179 7.65 -6.94 7.62
CA LEU A 179 8.57 -8.07 7.68
C LEU A 179 9.16 -8.39 6.30
N ALA A 180 8.36 -8.31 5.25
CA ALA A 180 8.83 -8.48 3.87
C ALA A 180 9.81 -7.38 3.47
N ALA A 181 9.49 -6.12 3.80
CA ALA A 181 10.37 -4.98 3.52
C ALA A 181 11.72 -5.12 4.25
N GLU A 182 11.71 -5.56 5.51
CA GLU A 182 12.93 -5.81 6.28
C GLU A 182 13.79 -6.93 5.71
N GLU A 183 13.17 -8.02 5.30
CA GLU A 183 13.92 -9.13 4.71
C GLU A 183 14.58 -8.73 3.39
N VAL A 184 13.88 -7.95 2.56
CA VAL A 184 14.39 -7.56 1.24
C VAL A 184 15.43 -6.45 1.32
N LEU A 185 15.26 -5.47 2.19
CA LEU A 185 16.10 -4.26 2.28
C LEU A 185 17.11 -4.32 3.41
N GLY A 186 16.85 -5.11 4.44
CA GLY A 186 17.77 -5.28 5.57
C GLY A 186 18.09 -3.96 6.26
N ARG A 187 19.39 -3.65 6.37
CA ARG A 187 19.87 -2.41 7.02
C ARG A 187 19.62 -1.14 6.20
N ASP A 188 19.31 -1.28 4.93
CA ASP A 188 19.03 -0.17 4.01
C ASP A 188 17.53 0.19 4.01
N LEU A 189 16.73 -0.39 4.92
CA LEU A 189 15.33 -0.05 5.10
C LEU A 189 15.20 1.27 5.84
N HIS A 190 14.85 2.31 5.11
CA HIS A 190 14.48 3.62 5.64
C HIS A 190 13.07 3.95 5.16
N LEU A 191 12.13 4.04 6.10
CA LEU A 191 10.74 4.35 5.82
C LEU A 191 10.41 5.77 6.27
N HIS A 192 9.77 6.51 5.39
CA HIS A 192 9.18 7.81 5.68
C HIS A 192 7.69 7.64 5.88
N LEU A 193 7.16 8.16 6.99
CA LEU A 193 5.75 8.02 7.30
C LEU A 193 4.89 8.79 6.29
N GLY A 194 3.90 8.10 5.75
CA GLY A 194 2.80 8.64 4.97
C GLY A 194 1.54 8.80 5.80
N PRO A 195 0.44 9.21 5.18
CA PRO A 195 -0.86 9.27 5.85
C PRO A 195 -1.36 7.87 6.16
N LYS A 196 -2.02 7.73 7.30
CA LYS A 196 -2.64 6.49 7.77
C LYS A 196 -1.61 5.36 7.87
N THR A 197 -1.80 4.30 7.09
CA THR A 197 -0.98 3.09 7.11
C THR A 197 0.20 3.13 6.15
N GLN A 198 0.31 4.15 5.33
CA GLN A 198 1.33 4.26 4.28
C GLN A 198 2.72 4.61 4.81
N ALA A 199 3.72 4.07 4.15
CA ALA A 199 5.10 4.51 4.28
C ALA A 199 5.72 4.70 2.90
N PHE A 200 6.67 5.64 2.79
CA PHE A 200 7.43 5.88 1.57
C PHE A 200 8.82 5.29 1.71
N LEU A 201 9.26 4.64 0.64
CA LEU A 201 10.60 4.11 0.51
C LEU A 201 11.29 4.82 -0.66
N PHE A 202 12.48 5.35 -0.40
CA PHE A 202 13.36 5.90 -1.41
C PHE A 202 14.62 5.04 -1.53
N PRO A 203 15.14 4.81 -2.75
CA PRO A 203 16.33 4.01 -2.93
C PRO A 203 17.54 4.60 -2.21
N LYS A 204 18.47 3.73 -1.80
CA LYS A 204 19.77 4.17 -1.25
C LYS A 204 20.49 5.06 -2.27
N GLY A 205 21.04 6.17 -1.78
CA GLY A 205 21.67 7.21 -2.60
C GLY A 205 20.71 8.31 -3.08
N ASP A 206 19.39 8.16 -2.85
CA ASP A 206 18.45 9.26 -3.00
C ASP A 206 18.62 10.24 -1.83
N PRO A 207 18.70 11.57 -2.08
CA PRO A 207 18.80 12.56 -1.00
C PRO A 207 17.65 12.50 0.02
N ARG A 208 16.51 11.93 -0.36
CA ARG A 208 15.37 11.72 0.54
C ARG A 208 15.57 10.52 1.46
N HIS A 209 16.33 9.50 1.01
CA HIS A 209 16.65 8.32 1.81
C HIS A 209 17.39 8.69 3.10
N ASP A 210 18.39 9.57 3.01
CA ASP A 210 19.26 9.94 4.13
C ASP A 210 18.72 11.09 4.98
N ARG A 211 17.58 11.68 4.61
CA ARG A 211 16.94 12.67 5.47
C ARG A 211 16.55 11.99 6.78
N PRO A 212 16.76 12.67 7.93
CA PRO A 212 16.29 12.14 9.20
C PRO A 212 14.77 12.01 9.14
N ALA A 213 14.35 10.86 8.67
CA ALA A 213 12.98 10.42 8.82
C ALA A 213 12.85 9.86 10.23
N PRO A 214 11.67 9.88 10.81
CA PRO A 214 11.41 9.10 11.98
C PRO A 214 11.66 7.65 11.63
N VAL A 215 12.66 7.11 12.25
CA VAL A 215 13.13 5.75 11.99
C VAL A 215 12.08 4.77 12.52
N TRP A 216 11.36 4.15 11.61
CA TRP A 216 10.74 2.89 11.90
C TRP A 216 11.84 1.84 12.07
N ARG A 217 11.95 1.29 13.23
CA ARG A 217 12.77 0.12 13.47
C ARG A 217 11.87 -1.06 13.80
N SER A 218 12.16 -2.15 13.17
CA SER A 218 11.43 -3.38 13.01
C SER A 218 10.82 -4.05 14.25
N LEU A 219 9.73 -4.80 14.01
CA LEU A 219 9.10 -5.72 14.97
C LEU A 219 10.00 -6.91 15.35
N GLY A 220 11.02 -7.25 14.59
CA GLY A 220 11.94 -8.36 14.82
C GLY A 220 12.92 -8.17 15.97
N GLY A 221 12.48 -7.60 17.09
CA GLY A 221 13.30 -7.42 18.31
C GLY A 221 14.13 -6.15 18.34
N ARG A 222 13.96 -5.22 17.39
CA ARG A 222 14.63 -3.93 17.40
C ARG A 222 13.70 -2.86 17.95
N ARG A 223 14.23 -2.00 18.81
CA ARG A 223 13.48 -0.97 19.52
C ARG A 223 12.93 0.07 18.55
N TYR A 224 11.63 0.30 18.61
CA TYR A 224 11.01 1.53 18.13
C TYR A 224 11.47 2.68 19.01
N ASP A 225 11.80 3.82 18.46
CA ASP A 225 11.65 5.07 19.19
C ASP A 225 10.17 5.47 19.14
N LEU A 226 9.40 4.81 19.99
CA LEU A 226 7.96 5.02 20.11
C LEU A 226 7.64 6.43 20.60
N ALA A 227 8.56 7.09 21.29
CA ALA A 227 8.35 8.44 21.78
C ALA A 227 8.26 9.45 20.63
N ASP A 228 9.16 9.34 19.64
CA ASP A 228 9.12 10.17 18.44
C ASP A 228 7.91 9.88 17.55
N LEU A 229 7.52 8.60 17.44
CA LEU A 229 6.32 8.20 16.72
C LEU A 229 5.04 8.72 17.38
N MET A 230 4.94 8.56 18.69
CA MET A 230 3.76 8.99 19.46
C MET A 230 3.61 10.50 19.56
N ALA A 231 4.70 11.26 19.46
CA ALA A 231 4.66 12.71 19.45
C ALA A 231 4.13 13.32 18.13
N ARG A 232 3.90 12.49 17.11
CA ARG A 232 3.44 12.97 15.80
C ARG A 232 1.93 12.97 15.71
N ALA A 233 1.39 14.09 15.28
CA ALA A 233 -0.03 14.25 15.04
C ALA A 233 -0.56 13.17 14.08
N GLU A 234 0.21 12.84 13.02
CA GLU A 234 -0.13 11.83 12.02
C GLU A 234 -0.28 10.42 12.61
N TYR A 235 0.56 10.05 13.59
CA TYR A 235 0.45 8.76 14.26
C TYR A 235 -0.76 8.69 15.19
N ILE A 236 -1.07 9.78 15.84
CA ILE A 236 -2.29 9.89 16.68
C ILE A 236 -3.55 9.76 15.81
N GLU A 237 -3.54 10.40 14.65
CA GLU A 237 -4.63 10.25 13.65
C GLU A 237 -4.73 8.82 13.12
N LEU A 238 -3.60 8.16 12.84
CA LEU A 238 -3.56 6.76 12.43
C LEU A 238 -4.21 5.86 13.48
N LEU A 239 -3.84 6.00 14.75
CA LEU A 239 -4.42 5.22 15.84
C LEU A 239 -5.94 5.44 15.98
N ALA A 240 -6.40 6.69 15.81
CA ALA A 240 -7.83 7.00 15.85
C ALA A 240 -8.58 6.38 14.66
N TRP A 241 -7.97 6.36 13.48
CA TRP A 241 -8.52 5.71 12.31
C TRP A 241 -8.57 4.18 12.48
N GLU A 242 -7.50 3.54 12.97
CA GLU A 242 -7.49 2.10 13.25
C GLU A 242 -8.60 1.73 14.25
N GLU A 243 -8.77 2.50 15.32
CA GLU A 243 -9.84 2.27 16.29
C GLU A 243 -11.22 2.37 15.64
N ALA A 244 -11.46 3.35 14.77
CA ALA A 244 -12.69 3.50 14.02
C ALA A 244 -12.91 2.34 13.05
N PHE A 245 -11.87 1.96 12.29
CA PHE A 245 -11.89 0.84 11.36
C PHE A 245 -12.27 -0.47 12.05
N TYR A 246 -11.62 -0.81 13.17
CA TYR A 246 -11.95 -2.04 13.92
C TYR A 246 -13.36 -2.01 14.51
N ARG A 247 -13.85 -0.85 14.89
CA ARG A 247 -15.24 -0.71 15.38
C ARG A 247 -16.25 -0.93 14.27
N GLU A 248 -15.99 -0.40 13.09
CA GLU A 248 -16.87 -0.52 11.92
C GLU A 248 -16.84 -1.93 11.32
N HIS A 249 -15.66 -2.57 11.37
CA HIS A 249 -15.46 -3.92 10.83
C HIS A 249 -15.39 -5.00 11.92
N ALA A 250 -16.18 -4.86 12.97
CA ALA A 250 -16.12 -5.72 14.15
C ALA A 250 -16.30 -7.22 13.86
N GLN A 251 -17.08 -7.59 12.83
CA GLN A 251 -17.24 -9.01 12.45
C GLN A 251 -15.95 -9.58 11.86
N TRP A 252 -15.35 -8.86 10.90
CA TRP A 252 -14.08 -9.22 10.29
C TRP A 252 -12.98 -9.37 11.35
N TYR A 253 -12.94 -8.45 12.30
CA TYR A 253 -11.98 -8.46 13.39
C TYR A 253 -12.19 -9.64 14.36
N ARG A 254 -13.45 -10.00 14.69
CA ARG A 254 -13.75 -11.21 15.48
C ARG A 254 -13.26 -12.47 14.79
N ASP A 255 -13.48 -12.57 13.50
CA ASP A 255 -13.02 -13.70 12.70
C ASP A 255 -11.50 -13.83 12.71
N TYR A 256 -10.80 -12.71 12.67
CA TYR A 256 -9.34 -12.65 12.80
C TYR A 256 -8.86 -13.13 14.15
N LEU A 257 -9.42 -12.60 15.22
CA LEU A 257 -9.03 -13.00 16.56
C LEU A 257 -9.29 -14.50 16.82
N GLN A 258 -10.38 -15.03 16.30
CA GLN A 258 -10.69 -16.44 16.36
C GLN A 258 -9.64 -17.30 15.59
N LEU A 259 -9.20 -16.81 14.44
CA LEU A 259 -8.18 -17.48 13.64
C LEU A 259 -6.82 -17.52 14.35
N VAL A 260 -6.40 -16.38 14.92
CA VAL A 260 -5.05 -16.24 15.53
C VAL A 260 -4.98 -16.87 16.91
N SER A 261 -6.02 -16.74 17.72
CA SER A 261 -6.02 -17.22 19.11
C SER A 261 -6.43 -18.67 19.28
N GLY A 262 -7.12 -19.25 18.29
CA GLY A 262 -7.73 -20.56 18.40
C GLY A 262 -8.82 -20.64 19.49
N ARG A 263 -9.28 -19.50 20.02
CA ARG A 263 -10.24 -19.39 21.11
C ARG A 263 -11.63 -19.05 20.58
N PRO A 264 -12.68 -19.61 21.19
CA PRO A 264 -14.05 -19.34 20.76
C PRO A 264 -14.57 -17.93 21.14
N ASP A 265 -13.93 -17.22 22.07
CA ASP A 265 -14.36 -15.91 22.53
C ASP A 265 -13.33 -14.81 22.17
N PRO A 266 -13.63 -13.95 21.20
CA PRO A 266 -12.78 -12.85 20.80
C PRO A 266 -12.81 -11.63 21.74
N SER A 267 -13.69 -11.59 22.76
CA SER A 267 -13.86 -10.41 23.61
C SER A 267 -12.62 -10.08 24.45
N GLU A 268 -11.89 -11.09 24.92
CA GLU A 268 -10.64 -10.89 25.67
C GLU A 268 -9.47 -10.41 24.80
N ASP A 269 -9.44 -10.78 23.53
CA ASP A 269 -8.36 -10.44 22.61
C ASP A 269 -8.56 -9.07 21.95
N SER A 270 -9.81 -8.65 21.74
CA SER A 270 -10.12 -7.26 21.38
C SER A 270 -9.62 -6.29 22.48
N TYR A 271 -9.75 -6.70 23.74
CA TYR A 271 -9.20 -5.98 24.89
C TYR A 271 -7.67 -5.93 24.88
N ARG A 272 -6.98 -6.95 24.37
CA ARG A 272 -5.51 -6.97 24.27
C ARG A 272 -4.97 -6.03 23.19
N ILE A 273 -5.62 -5.90 22.06
CA ILE A 273 -5.21 -4.97 20.99
C ILE A 273 -5.54 -3.53 21.40
N THR A 274 -6.73 -3.28 21.94
CA THR A 274 -7.07 -1.99 22.53
C THR A 274 -6.11 -1.62 23.66
N ASN A 275 -5.65 -2.59 24.44
CA ASN A 275 -4.62 -2.38 25.45
C ASN A 275 -3.21 -2.25 24.88
N HIS A 276 -2.90 -2.86 23.74
CA HIS A 276 -1.64 -2.63 23.04
C HIS A 276 -1.57 -1.19 22.54
N ILE A 277 -2.61 -0.72 21.88
CA ILE A 277 -2.79 0.69 21.51
C ILE A 277 -2.77 1.60 22.76
N GLY A 278 -3.48 1.20 23.82
CA GLY A 278 -3.48 1.92 25.09
C GLY A 278 -2.16 1.93 25.84
N ARG A 279 -1.31 0.90 25.69
CA ARG A 279 0.06 0.86 26.24
C ARG A 279 1.02 1.69 25.43
N ILE A 280 0.84 1.75 24.13
CA ILE A 280 1.55 2.67 23.24
C ILE A 280 1.23 4.12 23.63
N ARG A 281 -0.05 4.42 23.91
CA ARG A 281 -0.50 5.75 24.36
C ARG A 281 -0.04 6.18 25.77
N ARG A 282 0.38 5.22 26.62
CA ARG A 282 0.75 5.51 28.03
C ARG A 282 2.25 5.45 28.31
N ARG A 283 3.06 5.17 27.31
CA ARG A 283 4.52 5.17 27.39
C ARG A 283 5.12 6.30 26.60
#